data_94fb7b16ddf1842750b9b5b789a7cb18
#
_entry.id   94fb7b16ddf1842750b9b5b789a7cb18
#
_cell.length_a   1.000
_cell.length_b   1.000
_cell.length_c   1.000
_cell.angle_alpha   90.00
_cell.angle_beta   90.00
_cell.angle_gamma   90.00
#
_symmetry.space_group_name_H-M   'P 1'
#
loop_
_entity.id
_entity.type
_entity.pdbx_description
1 polymer ?
#
loop_
_entity_poly.entity_id
_entity_poly.type
_entity_poly.pdbx_seq_one_letter_code
_entity_poly.pdbx_strand_id
1 'polypeptide(L)'
;MLRSLVGSEMCIRDSPETMSIERRKLLKAYGAKLVLTDGSKGMKGAIEKAEELKQNIEGSVILGQFTNAANPAVHRKTTGPEIWEDTDGAVDIFVAGIGTGGTITGVGQYLRERTPRIKVVAVEPAGSPILSEGRAGAHKIQGIGAGFIPEILAQDIYDEVIQVKDEDAFAASRKFAVTEGILTGISSGAALTAAVELAASCLLYTSDAA
;
A
#
# COMPACT_ATOMS: atom_id res chain seq x y z
N MET A 1 2.83 -12.53 -0.31
CA MET A 1 3.39 -12.62 1.05
C MET A 1 3.19 -13.97 1.75
N LEU A 2 2.22 -14.79 1.37
CA LEU A 2 2.00 -16.13 1.98
C LEU A 2 3.04 -17.19 1.59
N ARG A 3 3.78 -17.02 0.49
CA ARG A 3 4.80 -17.99 0.04
C ARG A 3 6.09 -18.00 0.89
N SER A 4 6.35 -16.97 1.66
CA SER A 4 7.55 -16.91 2.52
C SER A 4 7.41 -17.68 3.83
N LEU A 5 6.24 -18.28 4.09
CA LEU A 5 5.95 -19.03 5.31
C LEU A 5 6.05 -20.56 5.11
N VAL A 6 6.31 -21.02 3.88
CA VAL A 6 6.49 -22.44 3.59
C VAL A 6 7.91 -22.85 3.99
N GLY A 7 8.03 -23.62 5.08
CA GLY A 7 9.29 -24.15 5.58
C GLY A 7 9.82 -23.56 6.89
N SER A 8 9.13 -22.60 7.50
CA SER A 8 9.45 -22.16 8.86
C SER A 8 8.70 -23.02 9.89
N GLU A 9 9.42 -23.55 10.88
CA GLU A 9 8.82 -24.40 11.93
C GLU A 9 7.79 -23.67 12.79
N MET A 10 7.83 -22.32 12.85
CA MET A 10 6.84 -21.50 13.52
C MET A 10 6.76 -20.10 12.92
N CYS A 11 5.56 -19.70 12.50
CA CYS A 11 5.29 -18.34 12.09
C CYS A 11 4.51 -17.61 13.21
N ILE A 12 5.04 -16.49 13.68
CA ILE A 12 4.33 -15.57 14.57
C ILE A 12 3.91 -14.37 13.74
N ARG A 13 2.62 -14.00 13.83
CA ARG A 13 2.07 -12.81 13.20
C ARG A 13 1.55 -11.86 14.26
N ASP A 14 2.22 -10.74 14.40
CA ASP A 14 1.76 -9.61 15.20
C ASP A 14 0.80 -8.75 14.35
N SER A 15 -0.25 -8.26 14.96
CA SER A 15 -1.24 -7.43 14.28
C SER A 15 -2.08 -6.67 15.29
N PRO A 16 -2.48 -5.42 14.97
CA PRO A 16 -3.49 -4.72 15.77
C PRO A 16 -4.79 -5.53 15.84
N GLU A 17 -5.47 -5.49 16.97
CA GLU A 17 -6.77 -6.18 17.14
C GLU A 17 -7.87 -5.65 16.21
N THR A 18 -7.67 -4.48 15.59
CA THR A 18 -8.52 -3.90 14.56
C THR A 18 -8.43 -4.59 13.20
N MET A 19 -7.46 -5.51 13.01
CA MET A 19 -7.37 -6.30 11.77
C MET A 19 -8.60 -7.18 11.58
N SER A 20 -9.03 -7.39 10.31
CA SER A 20 -10.23 -8.15 9.98
C SER A 20 -10.24 -9.56 10.57
N ILE A 21 -11.41 -9.98 11.05
CA ILE A 21 -11.61 -11.30 11.66
C ILE A 21 -11.34 -12.42 10.65
N GLU A 22 -11.69 -12.23 9.37
CA GLU A 22 -11.45 -13.16 8.28
C GLU A 22 -9.95 -13.43 8.10
N ARG A 23 -9.14 -12.37 8.10
CA ARG A 23 -7.67 -12.48 8.01
C ARG A 23 -7.08 -13.21 9.20
N ARG A 24 -7.57 -12.96 10.42
CA ARG A 24 -7.14 -13.69 11.62
C ARG A 24 -7.47 -15.19 11.54
N LYS A 25 -8.69 -15.54 11.08
CA LYS A 25 -9.10 -16.94 10.88
C LYS A 25 -8.22 -17.63 9.83
N LEU A 26 -7.94 -16.95 8.73
CA LEU A 26 -7.10 -17.47 7.66
C LEU A 26 -5.66 -17.73 8.14
N LEU A 27 -5.04 -16.79 8.85
CA LEU A 27 -3.71 -16.96 9.43
C LEU A 27 -3.64 -18.13 10.40
N LYS A 28 -4.66 -18.29 11.27
CA LYS A 28 -4.75 -19.46 12.16
C LYS A 28 -4.89 -20.77 11.41
N ALA A 29 -5.69 -20.79 10.33
CA ALA A 29 -5.85 -21.99 9.50
C ALA A 29 -4.54 -22.40 8.82
N TYR A 30 -3.65 -21.45 8.53
CA TYR A 30 -2.29 -21.72 8.04
C TYR A 30 -1.28 -22.06 9.15
N GLY A 31 -1.71 -22.25 10.39
CA GLY A 31 -0.84 -22.62 11.50
C GLY A 31 -0.05 -21.48 12.13
N ALA A 32 -0.31 -20.23 11.77
CA ALA A 32 0.37 -19.09 12.38
C ALA A 32 -0.08 -18.84 13.83
N LYS A 33 0.88 -18.62 14.73
CA LYS A 33 0.60 -18.11 16.07
C LYS A 33 0.30 -16.61 15.98
N LEU A 34 -0.92 -16.21 16.35
CA LEU A 34 -1.32 -14.81 16.34
C LEU A 34 -1.00 -14.15 17.69
N VAL A 35 -0.33 -13.02 17.64
CA VAL A 35 -0.14 -12.11 18.76
C VAL A 35 -0.87 -10.81 18.42
N LEU A 36 -1.95 -10.52 19.13
CA LEU A 36 -2.74 -9.31 18.93
C LEU A 36 -2.22 -8.20 19.84
N THR A 37 -2.13 -6.99 19.29
CA THR A 37 -1.74 -5.79 20.02
C THR A 37 -2.91 -4.83 20.13
N ASP A 38 -2.85 -3.93 21.09
CA ASP A 38 -3.87 -2.91 21.33
C ASP A 38 -4.12 -2.09 20.04
N GLY A 39 -5.37 -2.07 19.59
CA GLY A 39 -5.78 -1.38 18.38
C GLY A 39 -5.51 0.14 18.40
N SER A 40 -5.51 0.75 19.58
CA SER A 40 -5.21 2.18 19.74
C SER A 40 -3.77 2.54 19.38
N LYS A 41 -2.84 1.57 19.50
CA LYS A 41 -1.43 1.74 19.09
C LYS A 41 -1.17 1.53 17.61
N GLY A 42 -2.18 1.06 16.85
CA GLY A 42 -2.08 0.84 15.42
C GLY A 42 -0.90 -0.03 15.00
N MET A 43 -0.31 0.27 13.85
CA MET A 43 0.84 -0.49 13.31
C MET A 43 2.10 -0.33 14.15
N LYS A 44 2.29 0.82 14.79
CA LYS A 44 3.44 1.06 15.67
C LYS A 44 3.49 0.08 16.84
N GLY A 45 2.35 -0.17 17.49
CA GLY A 45 2.26 -1.15 18.57
C GLY A 45 2.56 -2.58 18.13
N ALA A 46 2.18 -2.95 16.88
CA ALA A 46 2.53 -4.25 16.31
C ALA A 46 4.04 -4.37 16.06
N ILE A 47 4.69 -3.33 15.55
CA ILE A 47 6.15 -3.31 15.35
C ILE A 47 6.89 -3.43 16.67
N GLU A 48 6.50 -2.66 17.70
CA GLU A 48 7.08 -2.74 19.04
C GLU A 48 6.98 -4.16 19.63
N LYS A 49 5.83 -4.81 19.44
CA LYS A 49 5.62 -6.18 19.91
C LYS A 49 6.44 -7.22 19.13
N ALA A 50 6.64 -7.01 17.85
CA ALA A 50 7.52 -7.87 17.03
C ALA A 50 8.98 -7.79 17.51
N GLU A 51 9.48 -6.59 17.81
CA GLU A 51 10.83 -6.40 18.33
C GLU A 51 11.00 -7.03 19.72
N GLU A 52 10.01 -6.89 20.61
CA GLU A 52 10.00 -7.57 21.92
C GLU A 52 10.07 -9.10 21.76
N LEU A 53 9.27 -9.66 20.84
CA LEU A 53 9.27 -11.11 20.57
C LEU A 53 10.60 -11.59 20.01
N LYS A 54 11.21 -10.81 19.12
CA LYS A 54 12.53 -11.10 18.55
C LYS A 54 13.61 -11.19 19.62
N GLN A 55 13.57 -10.32 20.63
CA GLN A 55 14.52 -10.36 21.75
C GLN A 55 14.34 -11.60 22.63
N ASN A 56 13.11 -12.11 22.74
CA ASN A 56 12.76 -13.23 23.63
C ASN A 56 12.80 -14.61 22.95
N ILE A 57 12.94 -14.67 21.61
CA ILE A 57 12.93 -15.92 20.84
C ILE A 57 14.25 -16.03 20.07
N GLU A 58 15.12 -16.87 20.52
CA GLU A 58 16.42 -17.13 19.90
C GLU A 58 16.24 -17.62 18.44
N GLY A 59 17.07 -17.13 17.52
CA GLY A 59 17.02 -17.49 16.11
C GLY A 59 15.85 -16.89 15.33
N SER A 60 14.98 -16.10 15.97
CA SER A 60 13.86 -15.45 15.27
C SER A 60 14.33 -14.29 14.39
N VAL A 61 13.60 -14.07 13.27
CA VAL A 61 13.85 -12.97 12.34
C VAL A 61 12.56 -12.20 12.06
N ILE A 62 12.66 -10.87 11.95
CA ILE A 62 11.59 -10.00 11.47
C ILE A 62 11.86 -9.70 10.02
N LEU A 63 10.89 -9.99 9.12
CA LEU A 63 11.04 -9.71 7.68
C LEU A 63 10.98 -8.23 7.33
N GLY A 64 10.41 -7.39 8.22
CA GLY A 64 10.52 -5.93 8.18
C GLY A 64 9.94 -5.28 6.94
N GLN A 65 8.64 -5.41 6.68
CA GLN A 65 8.03 -4.87 5.45
C GLN A 65 8.21 -3.35 5.25
N PHE A 66 8.49 -2.59 6.30
CA PHE A 66 8.67 -1.13 6.26
C PHE A 66 10.15 -0.70 6.13
N THR A 67 11.07 -1.63 6.35
CA THR A 67 12.53 -1.37 6.43
C THR A 67 13.34 -2.23 5.47
N ASN A 68 12.78 -3.33 4.96
CA ASN A 68 13.48 -4.29 4.12
C ASN A 68 13.47 -3.84 2.64
N ALA A 69 14.64 -3.50 2.11
CA ALA A 69 14.82 -3.09 0.72
C ALA A 69 14.38 -4.15 -0.33
N ALA A 70 14.25 -5.42 0.06
CA ALA A 70 13.70 -6.46 -0.82
C ALA A 70 12.23 -6.17 -1.22
N ASN A 71 11.49 -5.40 -0.43
CA ASN A 71 10.11 -5.03 -0.74
C ASN A 71 10.05 -4.15 -2.03
N PRO A 72 10.64 -2.95 -2.11
CA PRO A 72 10.63 -2.21 -3.36
C PRO A 72 11.40 -2.91 -4.48
N ALA A 73 12.47 -3.66 -4.17
CA ALA A 73 13.25 -4.38 -5.17
C ALA A 73 12.43 -5.44 -5.93
N VAL A 74 11.55 -6.18 -5.26
CA VAL A 74 10.68 -7.15 -5.93
C VAL A 74 9.67 -6.46 -6.84
N HIS A 75 9.10 -5.32 -6.44
CA HIS A 75 8.17 -4.56 -7.29
C HIS A 75 8.86 -3.96 -8.51
N ARG A 76 10.12 -3.51 -8.38
CA ARG A 76 10.91 -3.05 -9.52
C ARG A 76 11.23 -4.20 -10.49
N LYS A 77 11.43 -5.42 -9.97
CA LYS A 77 11.78 -6.60 -10.77
C LYS A 77 10.57 -7.27 -11.42
N THR A 78 9.38 -7.18 -10.84
CA THR A 78 8.18 -7.91 -11.29
C THR A 78 7.03 -6.98 -11.63
N THR A 79 6.43 -6.31 -10.67
CA THR A 79 5.23 -5.48 -10.86
C THR A 79 5.45 -4.34 -11.85
N GLY A 80 6.62 -3.69 -11.83
CA GLY A 80 6.94 -2.64 -12.79
C GLY A 80 7.01 -3.14 -14.24
N PRO A 81 7.76 -4.21 -14.54
CA PRO A 81 7.74 -4.87 -15.84
C PRO A 81 6.35 -5.32 -16.29
N GLU A 82 5.58 -5.97 -15.40
CA GLU A 82 4.21 -6.44 -15.70
C GLU A 82 3.30 -5.26 -16.13
N ILE A 83 3.30 -4.15 -15.39
CA ILE A 83 2.53 -2.97 -15.75
C ILE A 83 2.98 -2.42 -17.12
N TRP A 84 4.28 -2.35 -17.36
CA TRP A 84 4.84 -1.84 -18.62
C TRP A 84 4.43 -2.70 -19.82
N GLU A 85 4.52 -4.02 -19.68
CA GLU A 85 4.17 -4.98 -20.73
C GLU A 85 2.65 -5.00 -20.97
N ASP A 86 1.83 -5.05 -19.92
CA ASP A 86 0.37 -5.08 -20.02
C ASP A 86 -0.24 -3.80 -20.61
N THR A 87 0.51 -2.71 -20.60
CA THR A 87 0.09 -1.41 -21.18
C THR A 87 0.81 -1.06 -22.48
N ASP A 88 1.58 -1.98 -23.06
CA ASP A 88 2.42 -1.71 -24.24
C ASP A 88 3.33 -0.49 -24.08
N GLY A 89 3.74 -0.19 -22.83
CA GLY A 89 4.53 0.98 -22.49
C GLY A 89 3.78 2.32 -22.51
N ALA A 90 2.47 2.31 -22.73
CA ALA A 90 1.65 3.52 -22.81
C ALA A 90 1.11 3.92 -21.41
N VAL A 91 2.02 4.29 -20.50
CA VAL A 91 1.70 4.76 -19.14
C VAL A 91 2.12 6.22 -18.98
N ASP A 92 1.16 7.12 -18.83
CA ASP A 92 1.40 8.54 -18.56
C ASP A 92 1.40 8.87 -17.07
N ILE A 93 0.52 8.23 -16.31
CA ILE A 93 0.36 8.47 -14.87
C ILE A 93 0.31 7.12 -14.14
N PHE A 94 1.14 6.98 -13.12
CA PHE A 94 1.11 5.86 -12.19
C PHE A 94 0.58 6.30 -10.83
N VAL A 95 -0.54 5.74 -10.38
CA VAL A 95 -1.20 6.09 -9.13
C VAL A 95 -1.10 4.92 -8.15
N ALA A 96 -0.60 5.15 -6.94
CA ALA A 96 -0.48 4.10 -5.94
C ALA A 96 -0.77 4.58 -4.51
N GLY A 97 -1.56 3.80 -3.76
CA GLY A 97 -1.76 3.99 -2.33
C GLY A 97 -0.52 3.64 -1.50
N ILE A 98 -0.23 4.45 -0.50
CA ILE A 98 0.96 4.27 0.34
C ILE A 98 0.63 3.50 1.62
N GLY A 99 1.00 2.21 1.62
CA GLY A 99 1.07 1.38 2.83
C GLY A 99 2.51 1.30 3.32
N THR A 100 3.29 0.37 2.77
CA THR A 100 4.73 0.27 3.03
C THR A 100 5.57 1.19 2.14
N GLY A 101 5.00 1.66 1.04
CA GLY A 101 5.72 2.43 0.03
C GLY A 101 6.51 1.58 -0.97
N GLY A 102 6.55 0.25 -0.78
CA GLY A 102 7.33 -0.64 -1.65
C GLY A 102 6.90 -0.62 -3.11
N THR A 103 5.59 -0.66 -3.36
CA THR A 103 5.03 -0.65 -4.73
C THR A 103 5.37 0.65 -5.45
N ILE A 104 5.04 1.80 -4.86
CA ILE A 104 5.27 3.09 -5.52
C ILE A 104 6.76 3.34 -5.77
N THR A 105 7.61 2.96 -4.81
CA THR A 105 9.07 3.08 -4.95
C THR A 105 9.59 2.19 -6.07
N GLY A 106 9.30 0.89 -6.02
CA GLY A 106 9.85 -0.06 -6.99
C GLY A 106 9.30 0.11 -8.40
N VAL A 107 7.98 0.26 -8.55
CA VAL A 107 7.33 0.49 -9.85
C VAL A 107 7.69 1.87 -10.39
N GLY A 108 7.65 2.91 -9.55
CA GLY A 108 8.00 4.27 -9.96
C GLY A 108 9.43 4.37 -10.49
N GLN A 109 10.40 3.74 -9.81
CA GLN A 109 11.79 3.65 -10.31
C GLN A 109 11.85 2.96 -11.67
N TYR A 110 11.20 1.81 -11.82
CA TYR A 110 11.20 1.05 -13.07
C TYR A 110 10.59 1.84 -14.23
N LEU A 111 9.44 2.49 -14.00
CA LEU A 111 8.74 3.25 -15.03
C LEU A 111 9.49 4.53 -15.41
N ARG A 112 10.07 5.27 -14.45
CA ARG A 112 10.88 6.47 -14.73
C ARG A 112 12.13 6.20 -15.54
N GLU A 113 12.75 5.04 -15.41
CA GLU A 113 13.87 4.63 -16.23
C GLU A 113 13.51 4.49 -17.73
N ARG A 114 12.24 4.18 -18.03
CA ARG A 114 11.73 4.00 -19.39
C ARG A 114 11.03 5.22 -19.94
N THR A 115 10.28 5.89 -19.08
CA THR A 115 9.53 7.10 -19.41
C THR A 115 9.82 8.18 -18.36
N PRO A 116 10.90 8.97 -18.53
CA PRO A 116 11.29 9.98 -17.54
C PRO A 116 10.22 11.04 -17.23
N ARG A 117 9.24 11.21 -18.12
CA ARG A 117 8.12 12.15 -17.96
C ARG A 117 6.88 11.56 -17.29
N ILE A 118 6.92 10.27 -16.90
CA ILE A 118 5.77 9.67 -16.22
C ILE A 118 5.46 10.42 -14.93
N LYS A 119 4.20 10.73 -14.72
CA LYS A 119 3.72 11.30 -13.47
C LYS A 119 3.45 10.18 -12.47
N VAL A 120 4.09 10.23 -11.30
CA VAL A 120 3.89 9.27 -10.21
C VAL A 120 3.11 9.95 -9.10
N VAL A 121 1.97 9.40 -8.73
CA VAL A 121 1.04 9.99 -7.76
C VAL A 121 0.85 9.05 -6.57
N ALA A 122 1.15 9.57 -5.40
CA ALA A 122 0.93 8.89 -4.13
C ALA A 122 -0.50 9.15 -3.63
N VAL A 123 -1.13 8.14 -3.04
CA VAL A 123 -2.45 8.28 -2.42
C VAL A 123 -2.36 7.97 -0.93
N GLU A 124 -2.88 8.87 -0.12
CA GLU A 124 -2.97 8.71 1.33
C GLU A 124 -4.39 9.00 1.84
N PRO A 125 -4.78 8.48 3.03
CA PRO A 125 -6.06 8.82 3.62
C PRO A 125 -6.13 10.28 4.07
N ALA A 126 -7.20 11.00 3.74
CA ALA A 126 -7.42 12.37 4.21
C ALA A 126 -7.49 12.48 5.75
N GLY A 127 -7.90 11.39 6.43
CA GLY A 127 -7.88 11.32 7.89
C GLY A 127 -6.47 11.17 8.49
N SER A 128 -5.48 10.76 7.69
CA SER A 128 -4.09 10.54 8.14
C SER A 128 -3.07 11.02 7.09
N PRO A 129 -3.03 12.33 6.76
CA PRO A 129 -2.22 12.91 5.71
C PRO A 129 -0.76 13.07 6.16
N ILE A 130 -0.07 11.95 6.34
CA ILE A 130 1.29 11.93 6.89
C ILE A 130 2.33 12.43 5.88
N LEU A 131 2.12 12.16 4.57
CA LEU A 131 3.06 12.55 3.52
C LEU A 131 2.92 14.02 3.16
N SER A 132 1.70 14.54 3.07
CA SER A 132 1.44 15.92 2.67
C SER A 132 1.44 16.90 3.84
N GLU A 133 1.00 16.51 5.05
CA GLU A 133 0.83 17.39 6.20
C GLU A 133 1.65 16.98 7.44
N GLY A 134 2.34 15.82 7.42
CA GLY A 134 3.07 15.32 8.58
C GLY A 134 2.18 14.88 9.75
N ARG A 135 0.87 14.73 9.55
CA ARG A 135 -0.13 14.46 10.58
C ARG A 135 -0.70 13.05 10.45
N ALA A 136 -0.47 12.22 11.46
CA ALA A 136 -1.15 10.93 11.58
C ALA A 136 -2.55 11.10 12.21
N GLY A 137 -3.49 10.25 11.81
CA GLY A 137 -4.84 10.26 12.33
C GLY A 137 -5.60 8.95 12.07
N ALA A 138 -6.84 8.88 12.56
CA ALA A 138 -7.71 7.73 12.35
C ALA A 138 -8.37 7.78 10.96
N HIS A 139 -8.43 6.64 10.29
CA HIS A 139 -9.12 6.44 9.01
C HIS A 139 -9.58 5.00 8.87
N LYS A 140 -10.45 4.73 7.89
CA LYS A 140 -11.03 3.40 7.62
C LYS A 140 -10.49 2.71 6.39
N ILE A 141 -9.55 3.32 5.67
CA ILE A 141 -8.95 2.76 4.45
C ILE A 141 -7.86 1.76 4.84
N GLN A 142 -8.24 0.50 5.07
CA GLN A 142 -7.28 -0.54 5.42
C GLN A 142 -6.28 -0.79 4.28
N GLY A 143 -5.00 -0.94 4.63
CA GLY A 143 -3.93 -1.27 3.69
C GLY A 143 -3.01 -0.11 3.34
N ILE A 144 -3.44 1.12 3.56
CA ILE A 144 -2.63 2.34 3.40
C ILE A 144 -2.66 3.18 4.68
N GLY A 145 -1.87 4.25 4.75
CA GLY A 145 -1.88 5.18 5.88
C GLY A 145 -1.37 4.54 7.18
N ALA A 146 -0.13 4.06 7.21
CA ALA A 146 0.47 3.41 8.38
C ALA A 146 0.66 4.33 9.61
N GLY A 147 0.45 5.64 9.45
CA GLY A 147 0.62 6.65 10.49
C GLY A 147 2.08 7.10 10.71
N PHE A 148 2.97 6.71 9.84
CA PHE A 148 4.37 7.14 9.78
C PHE A 148 4.90 6.99 8.34
N ILE A 149 6.01 7.65 8.03
CA ILE A 149 6.70 7.52 6.73
C ILE A 149 7.59 6.28 6.78
N PRO A 150 7.34 5.25 5.92
CA PRO A 150 8.18 4.06 5.89
C PRO A 150 9.62 4.36 5.43
N GLU A 151 10.60 3.68 6.00
CA GLU A 151 12.01 3.85 5.65
C GLU A 151 12.32 3.49 4.19
N ILE A 152 11.63 2.49 3.65
CA ILE A 152 11.81 2.04 2.25
C ILE A 152 11.09 2.91 1.22
N LEU A 153 10.31 3.90 1.64
CA LEU A 153 9.63 4.83 0.74
C LEU A 153 10.64 5.86 0.20
N ALA A 154 10.91 5.84 -1.09
CA ALA A 154 11.62 6.90 -1.77
C ALA A 154 10.68 8.11 -1.90
N GLN A 155 10.90 9.14 -1.07
CA GLN A 155 10.02 10.31 -1.03
C GLN A 155 10.15 11.23 -2.25
N ASP A 156 11.19 11.06 -3.03
CA ASP A 156 11.48 11.76 -4.28
C ASP A 156 10.89 11.04 -5.53
N ILE A 157 10.27 9.87 -5.33
CA ILE A 157 9.73 9.10 -6.45
C ILE A 157 8.38 9.61 -6.95
N TYR A 158 7.59 10.25 -6.12
CA TYR A 158 6.27 10.76 -6.48
C TYR A 158 6.30 12.28 -6.69
N ASP A 159 5.48 12.74 -7.64
CA ASP A 159 5.36 14.15 -8.03
C ASP A 159 4.24 14.85 -7.28
N GLU A 160 3.25 14.09 -6.83
CA GLU A 160 2.04 14.60 -6.17
C GLU A 160 1.54 13.62 -5.12
N VAL A 161 0.87 14.15 -4.09
CA VAL A 161 0.15 13.37 -3.07
C VAL A 161 -1.31 13.76 -3.11
N ILE A 162 -2.21 12.79 -3.31
CA ILE A 162 -3.66 12.99 -3.27
C ILE A 162 -4.22 12.38 -1.99
N GLN A 163 -4.94 13.21 -1.25
CA GLN A 163 -5.68 12.79 -0.05
C GLN A 163 -7.07 12.30 -0.45
N VAL A 164 -7.42 11.07 -0.04
CA VAL A 164 -8.74 10.49 -0.32
C VAL A 164 -9.52 10.27 0.98
N LYS A 165 -10.78 10.68 1.00
CA LYS A 165 -11.67 10.46 2.13
C LYS A 165 -12.15 9.01 2.20
N ASP A 166 -12.48 8.57 3.41
CA ASP A 166 -12.99 7.21 3.63
C ASP A 166 -14.23 6.91 2.78
N GLU A 167 -15.20 7.84 2.75
CA GLU A 167 -16.45 7.70 2.00
C GLU A 167 -16.22 7.56 0.50
N ASP A 168 -15.28 8.32 -0.08
CA ASP A 168 -14.97 8.28 -1.51
C ASP A 168 -14.30 6.95 -1.89
N ALA A 169 -13.38 6.46 -1.07
CA ALA A 169 -12.74 5.17 -1.25
C ALA A 169 -13.77 4.01 -1.21
N PHE A 170 -14.71 4.04 -0.27
CA PHE A 170 -15.79 3.06 -0.20
C PHE A 170 -16.73 3.14 -1.41
N ALA A 171 -17.12 4.34 -1.81
CA ALA A 171 -18.01 4.56 -2.95
C ALA A 171 -17.35 4.07 -4.26
N ALA A 172 -16.10 4.42 -4.50
CA ALA A 172 -15.34 4.00 -5.68
C ALA A 172 -15.17 2.48 -5.75
N SER A 173 -14.81 1.82 -4.64
CA SER A 173 -14.69 0.36 -4.59
C SER A 173 -16.01 -0.34 -4.92
N ARG A 174 -17.14 0.12 -4.38
CA ARG A 174 -18.47 -0.42 -4.69
C ARG A 174 -18.87 -0.18 -6.14
N LYS A 175 -18.65 1.04 -6.64
CA LYS A 175 -18.96 1.39 -8.02
C LYS A 175 -18.19 0.49 -8.98
N PHE A 176 -16.89 0.32 -8.76
CA PHE A 176 -16.03 -0.54 -9.58
C PHE A 176 -16.52 -1.99 -9.61
N ALA A 177 -16.92 -2.54 -8.45
CA ALA A 177 -17.49 -3.87 -8.39
C ALA A 177 -18.77 -4.03 -9.22
N VAL A 178 -19.63 -2.99 -9.26
CA VAL A 178 -20.89 -3.01 -10.03
C VAL A 178 -20.65 -2.79 -11.52
N THR A 179 -19.73 -1.89 -11.89
CA THR A 179 -19.50 -1.54 -13.31
C THR A 179 -18.60 -2.54 -14.03
N GLU A 180 -17.55 -3.03 -13.35
CA GLU A 180 -16.52 -3.90 -13.95
C GLU A 180 -16.65 -5.37 -13.51
N GLY A 181 -17.49 -5.68 -12.53
CA GLY A 181 -17.64 -7.03 -11.99
C GLY A 181 -16.43 -7.51 -11.15
N ILE A 182 -15.55 -6.61 -10.74
CA ILE A 182 -14.31 -6.93 -10.01
C ILE A 182 -14.39 -6.45 -8.57
N LEU A 183 -14.34 -7.38 -7.62
CA LEU A 183 -14.29 -7.06 -6.19
C LEU A 183 -12.88 -6.64 -5.79
N THR A 184 -12.75 -5.44 -5.24
CA THR A 184 -11.49 -4.87 -4.77
C THR A 184 -11.56 -4.41 -3.32
N GLY A 185 -10.40 -4.23 -2.68
CA GLY A 185 -10.31 -3.65 -1.35
C GLY A 185 -10.57 -2.14 -1.33
N ILE A 186 -10.83 -1.60 -0.13
CA ILE A 186 -11.10 -0.17 0.08
C ILE A 186 -9.91 0.69 -0.38
N SER A 187 -8.68 0.24 -0.17
CA SER A 187 -7.47 0.93 -0.64
C SER A 187 -7.38 1.00 -2.17
N SER A 188 -7.91 0.00 -2.88
CA SER A 188 -8.06 0.07 -4.34
C SER A 188 -9.08 1.13 -4.73
N GLY A 189 -10.18 1.26 -3.97
CA GLY A 189 -11.15 2.34 -4.15
C GLY A 189 -10.52 3.72 -3.98
N ALA A 190 -9.62 3.88 -3.01
CA ALA A 190 -8.89 5.14 -2.84
C ALA A 190 -7.99 5.44 -4.05
N ALA A 191 -7.24 4.45 -4.56
CA ALA A 191 -6.42 4.63 -5.75
C ALA A 191 -7.28 4.94 -6.99
N LEU A 192 -8.44 4.28 -7.13
CA LEU A 192 -9.39 4.55 -8.22
C LEU A 192 -9.98 5.97 -8.14
N THR A 193 -10.33 6.46 -6.95
CA THR A 193 -10.80 7.83 -6.76
C THR A 193 -9.78 8.82 -7.32
N ALA A 194 -8.53 8.72 -6.87
CA ALA A 194 -7.46 9.60 -7.33
C ALA A 194 -7.20 9.46 -8.85
N ALA A 195 -7.22 8.24 -9.39
CA ALA A 195 -7.00 8.00 -10.80
C ALA A 195 -8.11 8.61 -11.68
N VAL A 196 -9.38 8.51 -11.26
CA VAL A 196 -10.52 9.10 -11.98
C VAL A 196 -10.46 10.62 -11.95
N GLU A 197 -10.11 11.23 -10.82
CA GLU A 197 -9.95 12.69 -10.70
C GLU A 197 -8.83 13.20 -11.63
N LEU A 198 -7.70 12.51 -11.66
CA LEU A 198 -6.58 12.84 -12.55
C LEU A 198 -6.97 12.70 -14.02
N ALA A 199 -7.63 11.60 -14.41
CA ALA A 199 -8.08 11.39 -15.78
C ALA A 199 -9.08 12.45 -16.23
N ALA A 200 -10.01 12.84 -15.36
CA ALA A 200 -10.98 13.92 -15.65
C ALA A 200 -10.27 15.26 -15.84
N SER A 201 -9.25 15.58 -15.04
CA SER A 201 -8.48 16.81 -15.21
C SER A 201 -7.66 16.82 -16.51
N CYS A 202 -7.08 15.69 -16.91
CA CYS A 202 -6.36 15.58 -18.18
C CYS A 202 -7.28 15.77 -19.41
N LEU A 203 -8.50 15.23 -19.36
CA LEU A 203 -9.48 15.39 -20.44
C LEU A 203 -9.94 16.85 -20.63
N LEU A 204 -10.03 17.62 -19.55
CA LEU A 204 -10.36 19.05 -19.63
C LEU A 204 -9.24 19.85 -20.32
N TYR A 205 -7.98 19.50 -20.14
CA TYR A 205 -6.85 20.14 -20.80
C TYR A 205 -6.75 19.82 -22.29
N THR A 206 -7.21 18.63 -22.72
CA THR A 206 -7.18 18.25 -24.15
C THR A 206 -8.36 18.83 -24.95
N SER A 207 -9.48 19.17 -24.29
CA SER A 207 -10.64 19.78 -24.95
C SER A 207 -10.47 21.28 -25.22
N ASP A 208 -9.61 21.97 -24.48
CA ASP A 208 -9.34 23.41 -24.67
C ASP A 208 -8.18 23.69 -25.66
N ALA A 209 -7.54 22.65 -26.18
CA ALA A 209 -6.42 22.75 -27.14
C ALA A 209 -6.82 22.50 -28.61
N ALA A 210 -8.12 22.45 -28.93
CA ALA A 210 -8.65 22.24 -30.27
C ALA A 210 -9.14 23.54 -30.94
#